data_06ccf6060d6ad84a8cc9988806d7b1f8
#
_entry.id   06ccf6060d6ad84a8cc9988806d7b1f8
#
_cell.length_a   1.000
_cell.length_b   1.000
_cell.length_c   1.000
_cell.angle_alpha   90.00
_cell.angle_beta   90.00
_cell.angle_gamma   90.00
#
_symmetry.space_group_name_H-M   'P 1'
#
loop_
_entity.id
_entity.type
_entity.pdbx_description
1 polymer ?
#
loop_
_entity_poly.entity_id
_entity_poly.type
_entity_poly.pdbx_seq_one_letter_code
_entity_poly.pdbx_strand_id
1 'polypeptide(L)'
;MSLLQGKNLFDVSGKVVLVTGAGSGLGEGYALAFGESGATVLCAGRNLQRLEHTVTEITNSGGSAKAYQVDVTDLSSIQALVAAAVQDYGRIDVLVNNAGYENIQPFLEVTPQVYDDIMNVNLKGVFFVAQEVAKVMKAQGGGKIINIGSLGSYIGLAESSVYCSTKGGVIQLTKTMAIELGEFNIQVNCLAPGYFITPMTQPFYDDPKHRAWIESRIPLHQWGTTLDLAGPALFLASAASNYVTGETIKVDGGWLAS
;
A
#
# COMPACT_ATOMS: atom_id res chain seq x y z
N MET A 1 -6.38 4.73 37.47
CA MET A 1 -5.82 5.61 36.43
C MET A 1 -6.31 5.10 35.08
N SER A 2 -6.98 5.90 34.25
CA SER A 2 -7.43 5.45 32.92
C SER A 2 -6.23 5.31 32.00
N LEU A 3 -6.02 4.14 31.39
CA LEU A 3 -4.90 3.86 30.48
C LEU A 3 -4.95 4.75 29.22
N LEU A 4 -6.13 4.94 28.67
CA LEU A 4 -6.30 5.69 27.41
C LEU A 4 -6.52 7.20 27.63
N GLN A 5 -6.93 7.61 28.85
CA GLN A 5 -7.19 9.04 29.18
C GLN A 5 -8.06 9.76 28.14
N GLY A 6 -9.04 9.06 27.52
CA GLY A 6 -9.91 9.58 26.46
C GLY A 6 -9.27 9.69 25.07
N LYS A 7 -8.04 9.19 24.87
CA LYS A 7 -7.38 9.20 23.54
C LYS A 7 -7.94 8.13 22.63
N ASN A 8 -8.28 8.51 21.40
CA ASN A 8 -8.51 7.56 20.31
C ASN A 8 -7.16 7.18 19.69
N LEU A 9 -6.68 5.96 19.96
CA LEU A 9 -5.39 5.49 19.45
C LEU A 9 -5.38 5.30 17.93
N PHE A 10 -6.56 5.13 17.31
CA PHE A 10 -6.70 4.93 15.86
C PHE A 10 -6.90 6.24 15.09
N ASP A 11 -6.83 7.38 15.76
CA ASP A 11 -7.00 8.69 15.14
C ASP A 11 -5.86 9.00 14.17
N VAL A 12 -6.24 9.33 12.94
CA VAL A 12 -5.36 9.78 11.87
C VAL A 12 -5.71 11.19 11.37
N SER A 13 -6.63 11.89 12.06
CA SER A 13 -7.05 13.24 11.71
C SER A 13 -5.87 14.19 11.63
N GLY A 14 -5.83 15.01 10.59
CA GLY A 14 -4.77 15.99 10.35
C GLY A 14 -3.42 15.41 9.93
N LYS A 15 -3.28 14.09 9.76
CA LYS A 15 -2.08 13.49 9.15
C LYS A 15 -2.05 13.71 7.65
N VAL A 16 -0.85 13.86 7.11
CA VAL A 16 -0.59 13.88 5.66
C VAL A 16 -0.20 12.48 5.23
N VAL A 17 -1.04 11.86 4.39
CA VAL A 17 -0.92 10.46 3.95
C VAL A 17 -0.66 10.41 2.46
N LEU A 18 0.52 9.96 2.05
CA LEU A 18 0.86 9.71 0.65
C LEU A 18 0.50 8.28 0.27
N VAL A 19 -0.34 8.11 -0.76
CA VAL A 19 -0.74 6.80 -1.28
C VAL A 19 -0.29 6.68 -2.73
N THR A 20 0.62 5.76 -3.04
CA THR A 20 1.02 5.47 -4.42
C THR A 20 0.06 4.47 -5.07
N GLY A 21 -0.24 4.66 -6.36
CA GLY A 21 -1.23 3.85 -7.06
C GLY A 21 -2.68 4.13 -6.61
N ALA A 22 -2.95 5.37 -6.14
CA ALA A 22 -4.21 5.76 -5.54
C ALA A 22 -5.40 5.90 -6.51
N GLY A 23 -5.19 5.75 -7.83
CA GLY A 23 -6.25 5.97 -8.82
C GLY A 23 -7.10 4.74 -9.15
N SER A 24 -6.94 3.61 -8.48
CA SER A 24 -7.77 2.41 -8.68
C SER A 24 -7.53 1.34 -7.62
N GLY A 25 -8.50 0.43 -7.46
CA GLY A 25 -8.37 -0.80 -6.68
C GLY A 25 -8.00 -0.56 -5.21
N LEU A 26 -7.00 -1.30 -4.69
CA LEU A 26 -6.63 -1.19 -3.28
C LEU A 26 -6.11 0.21 -2.91
N GLY A 27 -5.34 0.86 -3.81
CA GLY A 27 -4.80 2.19 -3.58
C GLY A 27 -5.89 3.25 -3.44
N GLU A 28 -6.92 3.19 -4.28
CA GLU A 28 -8.11 4.03 -4.18
C GLU A 28 -8.85 3.75 -2.86
N GLY A 29 -9.03 2.48 -2.50
CA GLY A 29 -9.66 2.10 -1.23
C GLY A 29 -8.91 2.64 0.00
N TYR A 30 -7.58 2.58 0.01
CA TYR A 30 -6.78 3.21 1.07
C TYR A 30 -6.98 4.73 1.09
N ALA A 31 -6.93 5.38 -0.07
CA ALA A 31 -7.09 6.84 -0.17
C ALA A 31 -8.44 7.30 0.39
N LEU A 32 -9.54 6.62 0.01
CA LEU A 32 -10.89 6.89 0.52
C LEU A 32 -10.95 6.70 2.04
N ALA A 33 -10.45 5.55 2.56
CA ALA A 33 -10.48 5.26 3.98
C ALA A 33 -9.73 6.31 4.82
N PHE A 34 -8.57 6.77 4.37
CA PHE A 34 -7.83 7.82 5.06
C PHE A 34 -8.53 9.18 4.97
N GLY A 35 -9.09 9.53 3.81
CA GLY A 35 -9.84 10.77 3.63
C GLY A 35 -11.06 10.86 4.55
N GLU A 36 -11.87 9.80 4.60
CA GLU A 36 -13.03 9.68 5.49
C GLU A 36 -12.64 9.68 6.98
N SER A 37 -11.41 9.28 7.30
CA SER A 37 -10.86 9.30 8.66
C SER A 37 -10.20 10.63 9.04
N GLY A 38 -10.36 11.69 8.23
CA GLY A 38 -9.91 13.05 8.52
C GLY A 38 -8.43 13.32 8.20
N ALA A 39 -7.75 12.43 7.49
CA ALA A 39 -6.41 12.69 6.98
C ALA A 39 -6.46 13.55 5.70
N THR A 40 -5.37 14.26 5.41
CA THR A 40 -5.13 14.86 4.09
C THR A 40 -4.43 13.84 3.21
N VAL A 41 -5.05 13.44 2.09
CA VAL A 41 -4.56 12.37 1.24
C VAL A 41 -3.85 12.91 0.00
N LEU A 42 -2.61 12.50 -0.21
CA LEU A 42 -1.84 12.77 -1.41
C LEU A 42 -1.98 11.57 -2.34
N CYS A 43 -2.89 11.67 -3.31
CA CYS A 43 -3.18 10.60 -4.28
C CYS A 43 -2.13 10.62 -5.39
N ALA A 44 -1.20 9.66 -5.40
CA ALA A 44 -0.10 9.62 -6.35
C ALA A 44 -0.18 8.44 -7.34
N GLY A 45 0.17 8.67 -8.61
CA GLY A 45 0.16 7.64 -9.66
C GLY A 45 0.32 8.20 -11.07
N ARG A 46 0.29 7.33 -12.08
CA ARG A 46 0.56 7.72 -13.47
C ARG A 46 -0.62 8.40 -14.17
N ASN A 47 -1.84 7.94 -13.88
CA ASN A 47 -3.05 8.43 -14.55
C ASN A 47 -3.72 9.54 -13.75
N LEU A 48 -3.46 10.80 -14.13
CA LEU A 48 -3.98 11.96 -13.41
C LEU A 48 -5.50 11.99 -13.34
N GLN A 49 -6.20 11.62 -14.42
CA GLN A 49 -7.67 11.62 -14.45
C GLN A 49 -8.28 10.68 -13.41
N ARG A 50 -7.69 9.47 -13.24
CA ARG A 50 -8.14 8.54 -12.20
C ARG A 50 -7.84 9.05 -10.79
N LEU A 51 -6.70 9.71 -10.61
CA LEU A 51 -6.36 10.33 -9.32
C LEU A 51 -7.32 11.46 -8.97
N GLU A 52 -7.67 12.31 -9.95
CA GLU A 52 -8.65 13.37 -9.78
C GLU A 52 -10.04 12.83 -9.46
N HIS A 53 -10.43 11.67 -10.01
CA HIS A 53 -11.65 10.98 -9.60
C HIS A 53 -11.59 10.60 -8.13
N THR A 54 -10.53 9.93 -7.67
CA THR A 54 -10.37 9.57 -6.24
C THR A 54 -10.37 10.81 -5.34
N VAL A 55 -9.71 11.89 -5.74
CA VAL A 55 -9.72 13.18 -5.01
C VAL A 55 -11.14 13.72 -4.92
N THR A 56 -11.91 13.66 -6.01
CA THR A 56 -13.31 14.12 -6.04
C THR A 56 -14.18 13.33 -5.07
N GLU A 57 -14.06 12.00 -5.03
CA GLU A 57 -14.79 11.15 -4.08
C GLU A 57 -14.45 11.49 -2.63
N ILE A 58 -13.16 11.68 -2.31
CA ILE A 58 -12.73 12.09 -0.96
C ILE A 58 -13.31 13.46 -0.58
N THR A 59 -13.25 14.42 -1.49
CA THR A 59 -13.74 15.80 -1.21
C THR A 59 -15.26 15.86 -1.11
N ASN A 60 -15.98 15.08 -1.90
CA ASN A 60 -17.44 14.95 -1.80
C ASN A 60 -17.88 14.36 -0.46
N SER A 61 -17.06 13.49 0.14
CA SER A 61 -17.28 12.94 1.48
C SER A 61 -16.81 13.88 2.61
N GLY A 62 -16.37 15.11 2.29
CA GLY A 62 -15.91 16.10 3.25
C GLY A 62 -14.45 15.98 3.67
N GLY A 63 -13.69 15.08 3.04
CA GLY A 63 -12.25 14.90 3.28
C GLY A 63 -11.37 15.89 2.51
N SER A 64 -10.07 15.79 2.68
CA SER A 64 -9.06 16.62 2.00
C SER A 64 -8.12 15.73 1.18
N ALA A 65 -7.96 16.02 -0.11
CA ALA A 65 -7.04 15.29 -0.96
C ALA A 65 -6.47 16.14 -2.11
N LYS A 66 -5.32 15.73 -2.66
CA LYS A 66 -4.70 16.33 -3.84
C LYS A 66 -4.07 15.24 -4.71
N ALA A 67 -4.20 15.39 -6.03
CA ALA A 67 -3.61 14.49 -7.01
C ALA A 67 -2.17 14.90 -7.36
N TYR A 68 -1.28 13.91 -7.48
CA TYR A 68 0.10 14.07 -7.92
C TYR A 68 0.44 13.03 -8.98
N GLN A 69 0.84 13.47 -10.16
CA GLN A 69 1.32 12.56 -11.19
C GLN A 69 2.73 12.08 -10.84
N VAL A 70 2.96 10.77 -10.88
CA VAL A 70 4.27 10.16 -10.63
C VAL A 70 4.43 8.86 -11.42
N ASP A 71 5.62 8.65 -11.97
CA ASP A 71 6.09 7.34 -12.39
C ASP A 71 7.08 6.81 -11.35
N VAL A 72 6.71 5.76 -10.62
CA VAL A 72 7.55 5.16 -9.57
C VAL A 72 8.77 4.42 -10.13
N THR A 73 8.88 4.25 -11.45
CA THR A 73 10.06 3.67 -12.11
C THR A 73 11.15 4.71 -12.38
N ASP A 74 10.80 6.00 -12.30
CA ASP A 74 11.71 7.13 -12.52
C ASP A 74 12.02 7.86 -11.20
N LEU A 75 13.28 7.82 -10.80
CA LEU A 75 13.75 8.46 -9.57
C LEU A 75 13.51 9.98 -9.57
N SER A 76 13.68 10.64 -10.69
CA SER A 76 13.45 12.09 -10.80
C SER A 76 11.98 12.45 -10.59
N SER A 77 11.07 11.62 -11.10
CA SER A 77 9.63 11.75 -10.88
C SER A 77 9.25 11.53 -9.41
N ILE A 78 9.88 10.55 -8.73
CA ILE A 78 9.69 10.31 -7.29
C ILE A 78 10.16 11.52 -6.48
N GLN A 79 11.35 12.05 -6.78
CA GLN A 79 11.91 13.21 -6.09
C GLN A 79 11.04 14.46 -6.27
N ALA A 80 10.53 14.69 -7.48
CA ALA A 80 9.59 15.78 -7.75
C ALA A 80 8.29 15.65 -6.97
N LEU A 81 7.71 14.43 -6.88
CA LEU A 81 6.53 14.16 -6.06
C LEU A 81 6.78 14.53 -4.60
N VAL A 82 7.87 14.04 -4.00
CA VAL A 82 8.16 14.27 -2.59
C VAL A 82 8.43 15.74 -2.32
N ALA A 83 9.16 16.42 -3.19
CA ALA A 83 9.41 17.87 -3.08
C ALA A 83 8.12 18.68 -3.14
N ALA A 84 7.20 18.35 -4.09
CA ALA A 84 5.90 19.00 -4.20
C ALA A 84 5.02 18.75 -2.97
N ALA A 85 5.01 17.53 -2.44
CA ALA A 85 4.27 17.19 -1.22
C ALA A 85 4.77 18.00 -0.01
N VAL A 86 6.08 18.13 0.15
CA VAL A 86 6.69 18.93 1.23
C VAL A 86 6.43 20.43 1.01
N GLN A 87 6.48 20.91 -0.22
CA GLN A 87 6.16 22.31 -0.53
C GLN A 87 4.70 22.65 -0.16
N ASP A 88 3.76 21.75 -0.45
CA ASP A 88 2.32 22.00 -0.24
C ASP A 88 1.90 21.82 1.23
N TYR A 89 2.48 20.85 1.94
CA TYR A 89 2.00 20.43 3.27
C TYR A 89 3.06 20.45 4.37
N GLY A 90 4.33 20.66 4.05
CA GLY A 90 5.44 20.72 5.01
C GLY A 90 5.87 19.37 5.59
N ARG A 91 5.12 18.30 5.35
CA ARG A 91 5.34 16.99 5.99
C ARG A 91 4.70 15.83 5.20
N ILE A 92 5.14 14.62 5.51
CA ILE A 92 4.48 13.35 5.12
C ILE A 92 4.49 12.44 6.35
N ASP A 93 3.32 12.21 6.96
CA ASP A 93 3.22 11.42 8.19
C ASP A 93 3.15 9.92 7.93
N VAL A 94 2.47 9.56 6.84
CA VAL A 94 2.24 8.17 6.45
C VAL A 94 2.50 7.99 4.96
N LEU A 95 3.23 6.94 4.61
CA LEU A 95 3.34 6.44 3.25
C LEU A 95 2.62 5.10 3.14
N VAL A 96 1.65 5.01 2.22
CA VAL A 96 1.11 3.73 1.73
C VAL A 96 1.75 3.45 0.38
N ASN A 97 2.75 2.57 0.38
CA ASN A 97 3.58 2.22 -0.77
C ASN A 97 2.92 1.08 -1.54
N ASN A 98 1.85 1.41 -2.29
CA ASN A 98 0.92 0.46 -2.88
C ASN A 98 1.10 0.28 -4.39
N ALA A 99 1.72 1.23 -5.11
CA ALA A 99 1.89 1.10 -6.56
C ALA A 99 2.48 -0.27 -6.95
N GLY A 100 1.81 -0.92 -7.88
CA GLY A 100 2.21 -2.25 -8.34
C GLY A 100 1.30 -2.74 -9.45
N TYR A 101 1.77 -3.73 -10.18
CA TYR A 101 0.98 -4.44 -11.19
C TYR A 101 1.52 -5.85 -11.40
N GLU A 102 0.77 -6.65 -12.11
CA GLU A 102 1.12 -8.01 -12.50
C GLU A 102 0.92 -8.21 -14.00
N ASN A 103 1.75 -9.05 -14.57
CA ASN A 103 1.60 -9.59 -15.93
C ASN A 103 1.80 -11.10 -15.84
N ILE A 104 0.69 -11.82 -15.87
CA ILE A 104 0.63 -13.28 -15.68
C ILE A 104 1.20 -13.96 -16.92
N GLN A 105 2.27 -14.76 -16.72
CA GLN A 105 2.92 -15.53 -17.78
C GLN A 105 3.50 -16.84 -17.24
N PRO A 106 3.40 -17.95 -17.99
CA PRO A 106 4.12 -19.17 -17.66
C PRO A 106 5.61 -18.90 -17.47
N PHE A 107 6.23 -19.53 -16.47
CA PHE A 107 7.64 -19.27 -16.11
C PHE A 107 8.61 -19.35 -17.30
N LEU A 108 8.41 -20.32 -18.20
CA LEU A 108 9.26 -20.52 -19.37
C LEU A 108 9.06 -19.45 -20.49
N GLU A 109 8.03 -18.63 -20.39
CA GLU A 109 7.66 -17.62 -21.38
C GLU A 109 7.94 -16.19 -20.90
N VAL A 110 8.35 -16.01 -19.63
CA VAL A 110 8.69 -14.69 -19.09
C VAL A 110 9.86 -14.10 -19.86
N THR A 111 9.62 -12.97 -20.49
CA THR A 111 10.67 -12.22 -21.20
C THR A 111 11.45 -11.30 -20.25
N PRO A 112 12.71 -10.92 -20.60
CA PRO A 112 13.46 -9.92 -19.82
C PRO A 112 12.69 -8.61 -19.61
N GLN A 113 11.95 -8.14 -20.64
CA GLN A 113 11.16 -6.92 -20.54
C GLN A 113 10.05 -7.04 -19.49
N VAL A 114 9.28 -8.12 -19.50
CA VAL A 114 8.22 -8.38 -18.48
C VAL A 114 8.82 -8.48 -17.09
N TYR A 115 9.96 -9.15 -16.96
CA TYR A 115 10.70 -9.23 -15.70
C TYR A 115 11.08 -7.84 -15.19
N ASP A 116 11.73 -7.03 -16.03
CA ASP A 116 12.20 -5.70 -15.67
C ASP A 116 11.04 -4.76 -15.33
N ASP A 117 9.95 -4.79 -16.11
CA ASP A 117 8.76 -3.97 -15.87
C ASP A 117 8.15 -4.24 -14.50
N ILE A 118 7.96 -5.51 -14.13
CA ILE A 118 7.39 -5.90 -12.83
C ILE A 118 8.36 -5.53 -11.70
N MET A 119 9.65 -5.86 -11.83
CA MET A 119 10.68 -5.55 -10.84
C MET A 119 10.83 -4.05 -10.62
N ASN A 120 10.83 -3.26 -11.70
CA ASN A 120 10.97 -1.81 -11.63
C ASN A 120 9.82 -1.14 -10.87
N VAL A 121 8.58 -1.59 -11.07
CA VAL A 121 7.42 -1.02 -10.35
C VAL A 121 7.33 -1.58 -8.94
N ASN A 122 7.29 -2.92 -8.80
CA ASN A 122 6.84 -3.58 -7.56
C ASN A 122 7.92 -3.69 -6.48
N LEU A 123 9.20 -3.56 -6.84
CA LEU A 123 10.31 -3.64 -5.88
C LEU A 123 11.22 -2.42 -5.91
N LYS A 124 11.77 -2.05 -7.07
CA LYS A 124 12.65 -0.88 -7.19
C LYS A 124 11.89 0.41 -6.88
N GLY A 125 10.68 0.58 -7.44
CA GLY A 125 9.81 1.73 -7.17
C GLY A 125 9.44 1.83 -5.69
N VAL A 126 9.05 0.70 -5.07
CA VAL A 126 8.76 0.62 -3.62
C VAL A 126 9.96 1.09 -2.80
N PHE A 127 11.17 0.62 -3.16
CA PHE A 127 12.41 1.00 -2.48
C PHE A 127 12.67 2.51 -2.54
N PHE A 128 12.66 3.10 -3.73
CA PHE A 128 13.04 4.51 -3.89
C PHE A 128 11.97 5.48 -3.42
N VAL A 129 10.68 5.16 -3.56
CA VAL A 129 9.61 5.96 -2.94
C VAL A 129 9.77 5.96 -1.42
N ALA A 130 9.97 4.80 -0.81
CA ALA A 130 10.20 4.71 0.63
C ALA A 130 11.45 5.47 1.07
N GLN A 131 12.54 5.41 0.31
CA GLN A 131 13.79 6.11 0.61
C GLN A 131 13.61 7.63 0.62
N GLU A 132 12.99 8.19 -0.44
CA GLU A 132 12.80 9.64 -0.53
C GLU A 132 11.83 10.16 0.54
N VAL A 133 10.75 9.42 0.83
CA VAL A 133 9.81 9.76 1.91
C VAL A 133 10.48 9.61 3.30
N ALA A 134 11.29 8.58 3.51
CA ALA A 134 12.00 8.38 4.79
C ALA A 134 12.98 9.52 5.10
N LYS A 135 13.59 10.17 4.09
CA LYS A 135 14.42 11.38 4.28
C LYS A 135 13.61 12.53 4.90
N VAL A 136 12.36 12.73 4.41
CA VAL A 136 11.44 13.72 4.97
C VAL A 136 11.03 13.34 6.38
N MET A 137 10.62 12.08 6.59
CA MET A 137 10.20 11.57 7.90
C MET A 137 11.34 11.70 8.94
N LYS A 138 12.58 11.40 8.57
CA LYS A 138 13.76 11.62 9.43
C LYS A 138 13.91 13.07 9.83
N ALA A 139 13.81 14.01 8.88
CA ALA A 139 13.96 15.44 9.13
C ALA A 139 12.85 16.00 10.04
N GLN A 140 11.64 15.46 9.97
CA GLN A 140 10.48 15.86 10.78
C GLN A 140 10.37 15.14 12.13
N GLY A 141 11.23 14.13 12.41
CA GLY A 141 11.30 13.42 13.69
C GLY A 141 10.42 12.16 13.78
N GLY A 142 9.99 11.61 12.67
CA GLY A 142 9.26 10.34 12.64
C GLY A 142 8.24 10.23 11.53
N GLY A 143 7.65 9.04 11.39
CA GLY A 143 6.61 8.73 10.41
C GLY A 143 6.27 7.24 10.36
N LYS A 144 5.38 6.87 9.44
CA LYS A 144 4.97 5.48 9.26
C LYS A 144 4.96 5.09 7.79
N ILE A 145 5.57 3.96 7.47
CA ILE A 145 5.60 3.40 6.12
C ILE A 145 4.84 2.07 6.12
N ILE A 146 3.87 1.96 5.23
CA ILE A 146 3.06 0.78 5.01
C ILE A 146 3.34 0.28 3.59
N ASN A 147 4.15 -0.76 3.47
CA ASN A 147 4.39 -1.42 2.19
C ASN A 147 3.27 -2.43 1.91
N ILE A 148 2.94 -2.65 0.63
CA ILE A 148 1.91 -3.61 0.25
C ILE A 148 2.56 -4.87 -0.34
N GLY A 149 2.49 -5.94 0.45
CA GLY A 149 2.83 -7.30 0.07
C GLY A 149 1.71 -7.99 -0.72
N SER A 150 1.61 -9.30 -0.57
CA SER A 150 0.59 -10.15 -1.20
C SER A 150 0.60 -11.55 -0.56
N LEU A 151 -0.39 -12.39 -0.87
CA LEU A 151 -0.28 -13.85 -0.72
C LEU A 151 1.00 -14.38 -1.38
N GLY A 152 1.33 -13.86 -2.57
CA GLY A 152 2.55 -14.18 -3.31
C GLY A 152 3.86 -13.87 -2.58
N SER A 153 3.80 -13.18 -1.44
CA SER A 153 4.95 -13.01 -0.56
C SER A 153 5.28 -14.26 0.27
N TYR A 154 4.34 -15.19 0.41
CA TYR A 154 4.44 -16.38 1.27
C TYR A 154 4.31 -17.69 0.51
N ILE A 155 3.56 -17.69 -0.57
CA ILE A 155 3.31 -18.88 -1.40
C ILE A 155 3.61 -18.59 -2.87
N GLY A 156 3.90 -19.64 -3.63
CA GLY A 156 3.96 -19.56 -5.08
C GLY A 156 2.55 -19.48 -5.68
N LEU A 157 2.38 -18.55 -6.62
CA LEU A 157 1.21 -18.47 -7.48
C LEU A 157 1.64 -18.86 -8.89
N ALA A 158 0.89 -19.78 -9.51
CA ALA A 158 1.18 -20.19 -10.88
C ALA A 158 1.20 -18.98 -11.81
N GLU A 159 2.10 -18.98 -12.78
CA GLU A 159 2.25 -17.93 -13.80
C GLU A 159 2.59 -16.53 -13.26
N SER A 160 2.89 -16.41 -11.96
CA SER A 160 3.18 -15.14 -11.25
C SER A 160 4.58 -15.11 -10.65
N SER A 161 5.56 -15.78 -11.27
CA SER A 161 6.90 -15.98 -10.69
C SER A 161 7.62 -14.67 -10.37
N VAL A 162 7.61 -13.70 -11.27
CA VAL A 162 8.25 -12.39 -11.06
C VAL A 162 7.51 -11.59 -9.99
N TYR A 163 6.18 -11.55 -10.05
CA TYR A 163 5.35 -10.88 -9.05
C TYR A 163 5.62 -11.43 -7.64
N CYS A 164 5.56 -12.75 -7.46
CA CYS A 164 5.86 -13.39 -6.17
C CYS A 164 7.27 -13.05 -5.68
N SER A 165 8.26 -13.03 -6.57
CA SER A 165 9.63 -12.62 -6.24
C SER A 165 9.69 -11.19 -5.71
N THR A 166 8.99 -10.25 -6.36
CA THR A 166 8.93 -8.86 -5.88
C THR A 166 8.25 -8.76 -4.51
N LYS A 167 7.11 -9.46 -4.34
CA LYS A 167 6.33 -9.38 -3.10
C LYS A 167 7.03 -10.08 -1.92
N GLY A 168 7.79 -11.15 -2.17
CA GLY A 168 8.72 -11.73 -1.19
C GLY A 168 9.84 -10.74 -0.82
N GLY A 169 10.41 -10.04 -1.81
CA GLY A 169 11.40 -8.98 -1.61
C GLY A 169 10.87 -7.82 -0.77
N VAL A 170 9.62 -7.39 -0.98
CA VAL A 170 8.98 -6.32 -0.20
C VAL A 170 8.87 -6.65 1.29
N ILE A 171 8.55 -7.90 1.64
CA ILE A 171 8.52 -8.33 3.06
C ILE A 171 9.91 -8.23 3.69
N GLN A 172 10.94 -8.70 2.99
CA GLN A 172 12.30 -8.65 3.52
C GLN A 172 12.82 -7.21 3.58
N LEU A 173 12.52 -6.38 2.57
CA LEU A 173 12.81 -4.95 2.56
C LEU A 173 12.15 -4.24 3.77
N THR A 174 10.89 -4.55 4.06
CA THR A 174 10.16 -4.00 5.21
C THR A 174 10.90 -4.24 6.53
N LYS A 175 11.42 -5.46 6.75
CA LYS A 175 12.17 -5.81 7.96
C LYS A 175 13.48 -5.03 8.06
N THR A 176 14.24 -4.94 6.97
CA THR A 176 15.51 -4.20 6.95
C THR A 176 15.27 -2.72 7.20
N MET A 177 14.28 -2.12 6.52
CA MET A 177 13.91 -0.72 6.75
C MET A 177 13.48 -0.46 8.19
N ALA A 178 12.74 -1.38 8.81
CA ALA A 178 12.32 -1.25 10.21
C ALA A 178 13.50 -1.18 11.18
N ILE A 179 14.56 -1.95 10.92
CA ILE A 179 15.80 -1.94 11.71
C ILE A 179 16.55 -0.62 11.50
N GLU A 180 16.74 -0.20 10.24
CA GLU A 180 17.55 0.97 9.90
C GLU A 180 16.86 2.30 10.24
N LEU A 181 15.52 2.36 10.16
CA LEU A 181 14.77 3.60 10.33
C LEU A 181 14.18 3.77 11.73
N GLY A 182 14.25 2.74 12.57
CA GLY A 182 13.73 2.77 13.94
C GLY A 182 14.37 3.85 14.82
N GLU A 183 15.67 4.10 14.65
CA GLU A 183 16.38 5.17 15.38
C GLU A 183 15.82 6.59 15.08
N PHE A 184 15.16 6.76 13.93
CA PHE A 184 14.54 8.03 13.52
C PHE A 184 13.04 8.08 13.87
N ASN A 185 12.54 7.15 14.71
CA ASN A 185 11.13 7.04 15.05
C ASN A 185 10.21 6.80 13.83
N ILE A 186 10.70 6.05 12.83
CA ILE A 186 9.93 5.65 11.65
C ILE A 186 9.58 4.18 11.80
N GLN A 187 8.28 3.86 11.90
CA GLN A 187 7.80 2.48 11.90
C GLN A 187 7.53 2.05 10.46
N VAL A 188 8.05 0.89 10.09
CA VAL A 188 7.87 0.31 8.76
C VAL A 188 7.22 -1.06 8.88
N ASN A 189 6.03 -1.20 8.32
CA ASN A 189 5.27 -2.45 8.33
C ASN A 189 4.73 -2.77 6.94
N CYS A 190 4.19 -3.96 6.78
CA CYS A 190 3.61 -4.44 5.55
C CYS A 190 2.16 -4.90 5.77
N LEU A 191 1.30 -4.67 4.79
CA LEU A 191 0.02 -5.35 4.63
C LEU A 191 0.15 -6.37 3.50
N ALA A 192 -0.27 -7.59 3.73
CA ALA A 192 -0.30 -8.65 2.73
C ALA A 192 -1.75 -9.05 2.43
N PRO A 193 -2.38 -8.42 1.43
CA PRO A 193 -3.73 -8.75 1.02
C PRO A 193 -3.82 -10.15 0.41
N GLY A 194 -4.98 -10.81 0.64
CA GLY A 194 -5.41 -11.98 -0.08
C GLY A 194 -6.10 -11.64 -1.40
N TYR A 195 -7.17 -12.35 -1.70
CA TYR A 195 -8.01 -12.06 -2.85
C TYR A 195 -9.06 -10.99 -2.52
N PHE A 196 -8.94 -9.86 -3.18
CA PHE A 196 -9.81 -8.69 -3.08
C PHE A 196 -10.44 -8.38 -4.43
N ILE A 197 -11.67 -7.89 -4.44
CA ILE A 197 -12.34 -7.46 -5.68
C ILE A 197 -11.72 -6.13 -6.12
N THR A 198 -10.96 -6.18 -7.22
CA THR A 198 -10.26 -5.03 -7.80
C THR A 198 -10.18 -5.19 -9.32
N PRO A 199 -9.88 -4.14 -10.09
CA PRO A 199 -9.67 -4.29 -11.54
C PRO A 199 -8.61 -5.35 -11.92
N MET A 200 -7.60 -5.57 -11.09
CA MET A 200 -6.56 -6.58 -11.32
C MET A 200 -7.10 -8.02 -11.18
N THR A 201 -7.99 -8.26 -10.25
CA THR A 201 -8.52 -9.59 -9.90
C THR A 201 -9.89 -9.85 -10.49
N GLN A 202 -10.52 -8.85 -11.11
CA GLN A 202 -11.84 -8.94 -11.71
C GLN A 202 -11.99 -10.13 -12.69
N PRO A 203 -11.00 -10.43 -13.56
CA PRO A 203 -11.10 -11.59 -14.47
C PRO A 203 -11.25 -12.93 -13.74
N PHE A 204 -10.63 -13.09 -12.56
CA PHE A 204 -10.77 -14.29 -11.73
C PHE A 204 -12.11 -14.34 -11.00
N TYR A 205 -12.62 -13.17 -10.58
CA TYR A 205 -13.89 -13.03 -9.90
C TYR A 205 -15.07 -13.31 -10.86
N ASP A 206 -14.96 -12.89 -12.10
CA ASP A 206 -15.98 -13.07 -13.14
C ASP A 206 -16.03 -14.51 -13.70
N ASP A 207 -14.95 -15.28 -13.59
CA ASP A 207 -14.95 -16.69 -13.95
C ASP A 207 -15.51 -17.55 -12.80
N PRO A 208 -16.69 -18.19 -12.96
CA PRO A 208 -17.32 -18.94 -11.88
C PRO A 208 -16.46 -20.10 -11.34
N LYS A 209 -15.61 -20.71 -12.18
CA LYS A 209 -14.73 -21.82 -11.76
C LYS A 209 -13.57 -21.31 -10.90
N HIS A 210 -12.88 -20.26 -11.36
CA HIS A 210 -11.81 -19.64 -10.59
C HIS A 210 -12.35 -19.05 -9.29
N ARG A 211 -13.46 -18.34 -9.36
CA ARG A 211 -14.11 -17.77 -8.17
C ARG A 211 -14.43 -18.84 -7.14
N ALA A 212 -15.12 -19.92 -7.52
CA ALA A 212 -15.49 -21.01 -6.61
C ALA A 212 -14.26 -21.70 -6.01
N TRP A 213 -13.19 -21.88 -6.81
CA TRP A 213 -11.93 -22.45 -6.33
C TRP A 213 -11.27 -21.53 -5.30
N ILE A 214 -11.18 -20.22 -5.56
CA ILE A 214 -10.63 -19.25 -4.64
C ILE A 214 -11.44 -19.21 -3.34
N GLU A 215 -12.78 -19.13 -3.42
CA GLU A 215 -13.67 -19.11 -2.25
C GLU A 215 -13.54 -20.37 -1.40
N SER A 216 -13.32 -21.53 -2.03
CA SER A 216 -13.12 -22.79 -1.31
C SER A 216 -11.82 -22.85 -0.52
N ARG A 217 -10.82 -22.03 -0.90
CA ARG A 217 -9.52 -21.92 -0.23
C ARG A 217 -9.50 -20.88 0.89
N ILE A 218 -10.45 -19.96 0.89
CA ILE A 218 -10.56 -18.92 1.91
C ILE A 218 -11.43 -19.45 3.06
N PRO A 219 -10.95 -19.62 4.29
CA PRO A 219 -11.75 -20.08 5.42
C PRO A 219 -13.01 -19.24 5.68
N LEU A 220 -12.99 -17.94 5.40
CA LEU A 220 -14.18 -17.08 5.49
C LEU A 220 -15.12 -17.21 4.27
N HIS A 221 -14.77 -18.01 3.25
CA HIS A 221 -15.57 -18.29 2.05
C HIS A 221 -16.07 -17.05 1.30
N GLN A 222 -15.33 -15.94 1.36
CA GLN A 222 -15.67 -14.71 0.67
C GLN A 222 -14.42 -13.96 0.22
N TRP A 223 -14.54 -13.21 -0.86
CA TRP A 223 -13.53 -12.26 -1.29
C TRP A 223 -13.52 -11.04 -0.39
N GLY A 224 -12.34 -10.47 -0.18
CA GLY A 224 -12.22 -9.19 0.51
C GLY A 224 -12.69 -8.02 -0.36
N THR A 225 -13.11 -6.96 0.32
CA THR A 225 -13.40 -5.65 -0.27
C THR A 225 -12.38 -4.63 0.23
N THR A 226 -12.26 -3.48 -0.42
CA THR A 226 -11.34 -2.44 0.01
C THR A 226 -11.59 -1.97 1.45
N LEU A 227 -12.84 -2.08 1.94
CA LEU A 227 -13.22 -1.77 3.33
C LEU A 227 -12.50 -2.70 4.34
N ASP A 228 -12.28 -3.96 4.00
CA ASP A 228 -11.60 -4.92 4.88
C ASP A 228 -10.12 -4.57 5.11
N LEU A 229 -9.53 -3.75 4.24
CA LEU A 229 -8.16 -3.24 4.38
C LEU A 229 -8.08 -1.90 5.13
N ALA A 230 -9.20 -1.17 5.27
CA ALA A 230 -9.22 0.14 5.92
C ALA A 230 -8.77 0.05 7.38
N GLY A 231 -9.34 -0.87 8.17
CA GLY A 231 -8.98 -1.07 9.57
C GLY A 231 -7.50 -1.35 9.80
N PRO A 232 -6.91 -2.37 9.16
CA PRO A 232 -5.48 -2.64 9.24
C PRO A 232 -4.58 -1.48 8.80
N ALA A 233 -4.95 -0.74 7.75
CA ALA A 233 -4.21 0.43 7.29
C ALA A 233 -4.25 1.57 8.32
N LEU A 234 -5.43 1.89 8.86
CA LEU A 234 -5.61 2.89 9.92
C LEU A 234 -4.86 2.50 11.20
N PHE A 235 -4.87 1.20 11.57
CA PHE A 235 -4.06 0.70 12.68
C PHE A 235 -2.58 1.01 12.47
N LEU A 236 -2.01 0.62 11.33
CA LEU A 236 -0.59 0.84 11.05
C LEU A 236 -0.22 2.31 10.88
N ALA A 237 -1.15 3.17 10.50
CA ALA A 237 -0.95 4.61 10.34
C ALA A 237 -1.08 5.42 11.63
N SER A 238 -1.68 4.85 12.67
CA SER A 238 -2.08 5.54 13.90
C SER A 238 -1.15 5.30 15.09
N ALA A 239 -1.45 5.94 16.22
CA ALA A 239 -0.74 5.73 17.47
C ALA A 239 -0.90 4.31 18.04
N ALA A 240 -1.94 3.57 17.60
CA ALA A 240 -2.19 2.19 18.04
C ALA A 240 -1.05 1.23 17.66
N SER A 241 -0.24 1.58 16.65
CA SER A 241 0.90 0.76 16.19
C SER A 241 2.28 1.36 16.51
N ASN A 242 2.40 2.28 17.47
CA ASN A 242 3.69 2.95 17.75
C ASN A 242 4.81 2.00 18.18
N TYR A 243 4.48 0.80 18.67
CA TYR A 243 5.46 -0.22 19.04
C TYR A 243 5.44 -1.44 18.12
N VAL A 244 4.89 -1.27 16.89
CA VAL A 244 4.83 -2.29 15.83
C VAL A 244 5.70 -1.83 14.68
N THR A 245 6.79 -2.56 14.38
CA THR A 245 7.66 -2.30 13.25
C THR A 245 8.28 -3.60 12.75
N GLY A 246 8.52 -3.72 11.44
CA GLY A 246 9.04 -4.92 10.79
C GLY A 246 8.03 -6.04 10.61
N GLU A 247 6.75 -5.82 10.93
CA GLU A 247 5.70 -6.84 10.90
C GLU A 247 4.97 -6.84 9.56
N THR A 248 4.40 -7.99 9.20
CA THR A 248 3.51 -8.14 8.05
C THR A 248 2.15 -8.68 8.50
N ILE A 249 1.13 -7.84 8.41
CA ILE A 249 -0.25 -8.21 8.71
C ILE A 249 -0.89 -8.82 7.45
N LYS A 250 -1.29 -10.09 7.57
CA LYS A 250 -2.04 -10.80 6.51
C LYS A 250 -3.51 -10.42 6.63
N VAL A 251 -4.11 -10.01 5.51
CA VAL A 251 -5.55 -9.70 5.41
C VAL A 251 -6.08 -10.55 4.25
N ASP A 252 -6.39 -11.81 4.51
CA ASP A 252 -6.58 -12.83 3.48
C ASP A 252 -7.75 -13.79 3.73
N GLY A 253 -8.61 -13.47 4.69
CA GLY A 253 -9.73 -14.32 5.07
C GLY A 253 -9.32 -15.68 5.64
N GLY A 254 -8.06 -15.83 6.07
CA GLY A 254 -7.50 -17.06 6.62
C GLY A 254 -6.81 -17.96 5.60
N TRP A 255 -6.63 -17.53 4.36
CA TRP A 255 -5.97 -18.32 3.31
C TRP A 255 -4.64 -18.91 3.75
N LEU A 256 -3.76 -18.11 4.37
CA LEU A 256 -2.43 -18.56 4.80
C LEU A 256 -2.43 -19.28 6.17
N ALA A 257 -3.56 -19.47 6.77
CA ALA A 257 -3.71 -20.22 8.02
C ALA A 257 -4.09 -21.69 7.79
N SER A 258 -4.48 -22.04 6.56
CA SER A 258 -4.98 -23.38 6.17
C SER A 258 -4.06 -24.10 5.21
#